data_a0d97947f0989718e9e3ef892635387b
#
_entry.id   a0d97947f0989718e9e3ef892635387b
#
_cell.length_a   1.000
_cell.length_b   1.000
_cell.length_c   1.000
_cell.angle_alpha   90.00
_cell.angle_beta   90.00
_cell.angle_gamma   90.00
#
_symmetry.space_group_name_H-M   'P 1'
#
loop_
_entity.id
_entity.type
_entity.pdbx_description
1 polymer ?
#
loop_
_entity_poly.entity_id
_entity_poly.type
_entity_poly.pdbx_seq_one_letter_code
_entity_poly.pdbx_strand_id
1 'polypeptide(L)'
;KIIFGKKMTESKFEVSFIGNAIVDIISKITDENLNELIIPKGSMQLIDEESSNKILNYVKNPIMISGGSAANTAVGFSSFGGKCSFIGQTGNDEFGILFSKDLNNSGVFYENKIMQNSVKTSKSIILVTPDAERSMNTYLGASVHFNTNCINEELIINSNIIYVEGYLF
;
A
#
# COMPACT_ATOMS: atom_id res chain seq x y z
N LYS A 1 47.94 -9.84 -9.13
CA LYS A 1 46.52 -10.27 -9.42
C LYS A 1 45.68 -9.01 -9.58
N ILE A 2 45.45 -8.62 -10.81
CA ILE A 2 44.67 -7.43 -11.15
C ILE A 2 43.20 -7.79 -10.94
N ILE A 3 42.56 -7.19 -9.94
CA ILE A 3 41.10 -7.29 -9.73
C ILE A 3 40.49 -6.28 -10.70
N PHE A 4 39.93 -6.76 -11.80
CA PHE A 4 39.08 -5.94 -12.65
C PHE A 4 37.86 -5.52 -11.83
N GLY A 5 37.77 -4.24 -11.53
CA GLY A 5 36.57 -3.66 -10.93
C GLY A 5 35.37 -3.95 -11.86
N LYS A 6 34.35 -4.63 -11.32
CA LYS A 6 33.08 -4.81 -12.01
C LYS A 6 32.57 -3.41 -12.35
N LYS A 7 32.45 -3.10 -13.65
CA LYS A 7 31.87 -1.83 -14.11
C LYS A 7 30.51 -1.73 -13.43
N MET A 8 30.31 -0.78 -12.54
CA MET A 8 29.00 -0.53 -11.96
C MET A 8 28.06 -0.21 -13.12
N THR A 9 27.18 -1.14 -13.45
CA THR A 9 26.07 -0.86 -14.35
C THR A 9 25.23 0.20 -13.65
N GLU A 10 24.88 1.26 -14.37
CA GLU A 10 23.99 2.31 -13.87
C GLU A 10 22.72 1.63 -13.33
N SER A 11 22.42 1.84 -12.05
CA SER A 11 21.25 1.22 -11.42
C SER A 11 19.98 1.77 -12.08
N LYS A 12 19.00 0.87 -12.32
CA LYS A 12 17.74 1.22 -12.97
C LYS A 12 16.89 2.13 -12.05
N PHE A 13 17.03 1.95 -10.73
CA PHE A 13 16.31 2.69 -9.71
C PHE A 13 17.26 3.30 -8.67
N GLU A 14 16.92 4.48 -8.18
CA GLU A 14 17.64 5.11 -7.08
C GLU A 14 17.22 4.47 -5.75
N VAL A 15 15.92 4.19 -5.59
CA VAL A 15 15.36 3.56 -4.38
C VAL A 15 14.35 2.50 -4.76
N SER A 16 14.42 1.33 -4.11
CA SER A 16 13.31 0.39 -4.02
C SER A 16 12.67 0.45 -2.64
N PHE A 17 11.37 0.70 -2.61
CA PHE A 17 10.57 0.78 -1.39
C PHE A 17 9.90 -0.57 -1.13
N ILE A 18 9.94 -1.05 0.12
CA ILE A 18 9.31 -2.32 0.52
C ILE A 18 8.32 -2.03 1.64
N GLY A 19 7.08 -2.44 1.47
CA GLY A 19 6.05 -2.20 2.48
C GLY A 19 4.69 -2.80 2.17
N ASN A 20 3.73 -2.52 3.04
CA ASN A 20 2.36 -2.96 2.88
C ASN A 20 1.68 -2.23 1.70
N ALA A 21 1.13 -3.00 0.76
CA ALA A 21 0.34 -2.48 -0.35
C ALA A 21 -1.12 -2.33 0.09
N ILE A 22 -1.52 -1.13 0.46
CA ILE A 22 -2.84 -0.82 1.03
C ILE A 22 -3.60 0.12 0.09
N VAL A 23 -4.89 -0.12 -0.11
CA VAL A 23 -5.78 0.86 -0.75
C VAL A 23 -6.47 1.69 0.31
N ASP A 24 -6.29 3.00 0.29
CA ASP A 24 -6.99 3.94 1.14
C ASP A 24 -8.35 4.26 0.53
N ILE A 25 -9.42 4.03 1.32
CA ILE A 25 -10.83 4.23 0.95
C ILE A 25 -11.38 5.33 1.85
N ILE A 26 -11.43 6.54 1.32
CA ILE A 26 -11.76 7.74 2.10
C ILE A 26 -13.21 8.13 1.86
N SER A 27 -13.97 8.27 2.93
CA SER A 27 -15.36 8.72 2.86
C SER A 27 -15.72 9.65 4.01
N LYS A 28 -16.63 10.58 3.72
CA LYS A 28 -17.26 11.41 4.75
C LYS A 28 -18.31 10.59 5.49
N ILE A 29 -18.43 10.82 6.80
CA ILE A 29 -19.42 10.17 7.67
C ILE A 29 -19.91 11.18 8.71
N THR A 30 -21.13 11.01 9.22
CA THR A 30 -21.61 11.76 10.38
C THR A 30 -21.21 11.08 11.67
N ASP A 31 -21.21 11.82 12.79
CA ASP A 31 -20.93 11.24 14.11
C ASP A 31 -21.95 10.17 14.49
N GLU A 32 -23.23 10.35 14.12
CA GLU A 32 -24.30 9.38 14.37
C GLU A 32 -24.01 8.06 13.66
N ASN A 33 -23.67 8.12 12.38
CA ASN A 33 -23.38 6.94 11.57
C ASN A 33 -22.08 6.23 12.02
N LEU A 34 -21.09 7.00 12.49
CA LEU A 34 -19.88 6.43 13.08
C LEU A 34 -20.20 5.64 14.36
N ASN A 35 -21.09 6.17 15.19
CA ASN A 35 -21.58 5.52 16.41
C ASN A 35 -22.40 4.25 16.10
N GLU A 36 -23.26 4.26 15.06
CA GLU A 36 -24.01 3.07 14.61
C GLU A 36 -23.08 1.93 14.19
N LEU A 37 -21.94 2.26 13.58
CA LEU A 37 -20.91 1.29 13.22
C LEU A 37 -20.05 0.84 14.42
N ILE A 38 -20.23 1.45 15.60
CA ILE A 38 -19.46 1.20 16.83
C ILE A 38 -17.95 1.41 16.59
N ILE A 39 -17.62 2.42 15.79
CA ILE A 39 -16.23 2.79 15.51
C ILE A 39 -15.83 3.96 16.41
N PRO A 40 -14.78 3.80 17.24
CA PRO A 40 -14.27 4.89 18.06
C PRO A 40 -13.72 6.03 17.17
N LYS A 41 -14.25 7.24 17.38
CA LYS A 41 -13.83 8.43 16.64
C LYS A 41 -12.34 8.73 16.83
N GLY A 42 -11.66 9.10 15.76
CA GLY A 42 -10.24 9.47 15.79
C GLY A 42 -9.28 8.28 16.03
N SER A 43 -9.79 7.04 15.99
CA SER A 43 -8.99 5.85 16.25
C SER A 43 -8.43 5.23 14.97
N MET A 44 -7.36 4.43 15.14
CA MET A 44 -6.91 3.46 14.15
C MET A 44 -7.06 2.06 14.73
N GLN A 45 -7.73 1.18 14.02
CA GLN A 45 -7.91 -0.20 14.43
C GLN A 45 -7.68 -1.17 13.28
N LEU A 46 -7.14 -2.35 13.61
CA LEU A 46 -7.07 -3.47 12.69
C LEU A 46 -8.40 -4.23 12.75
N ILE A 47 -8.94 -4.56 11.59
CA ILE A 47 -10.21 -5.27 11.44
C ILE A 47 -10.04 -6.50 10.55
N ASP A 48 -10.97 -7.44 10.66
CA ASP A 48 -11.07 -8.60 9.79
C ASP A 48 -11.77 -8.28 8.46
N GLU A 49 -11.82 -9.26 7.57
CA GLU A 49 -12.44 -9.11 6.24
C GLU A 49 -13.94 -8.86 6.33
N GLU A 50 -14.64 -9.51 7.27
CA GLU A 50 -16.09 -9.36 7.45
C GLU A 50 -16.44 -7.94 7.89
N SER A 51 -15.75 -7.42 8.89
CA SER A 51 -15.88 -6.03 9.37
C SER A 51 -15.55 -5.02 8.28
N SER A 52 -14.48 -5.27 7.50
CA SER A 52 -14.12 -4.44 6.35
C SER A 52 -15.26 -4.37 5.33
N ASN A 53 -15.82 -5.52 4.95
CA ASN A 53 -16.92 -5.57 3.99
C ASN A 53 -18.19 -4.90 4.54
N LYS A 54 -18.49 -5.05 5.83
CA LYS A 54 -19.61 -4.36 6.48
C LYS A 54 -19.48 -2.85 6.39
N ILE A 55 -18.30 -2.31 6.70
CA ILE A 55 -18.06 -0.86 6.62
C ILE A 55 -18.11 -0.38 5.17
N LEU A 56 -17.54 -1.13 4.22
CA LEU A 56 -17.59 -0.81 2.79
C LEU A 56 -19.01 -0.70 2.25
N ASN A 57 -19.91 -1.58 2.66
CA ASN A 57 -21.32 -1.53 2.24
C ASN A 57 -22.06 -0.30 2.79
N TYR A 58 -21.58 0.28 3.88
CA TYR A 58 -22.12 1.48 4.50
C TYR A 58 -21.63 2.78 3.84
N VAL A 59 -20.41 2.75 3.31
CA VAL A 59 -19.74 3.91 2.72
C VAL A 59 -20.35 4.26 1.35
N LYS A 60 -20.59 5.55 1.13
CA LYS A 60 -21.14 6.07 -0.14
C LYS A 60 -20.12 6.95 -0.87
N ASN A 61 -19.94 6.71 -2.17
CA ASN A 61 -19.06 7.51 -3.04
C ASN A 61 -17.66 7.75 -2.46
N PRO A 62 -16.91 6.70 -2.06
CA PRO A 62 -15.58 6.87 -1.51
C PRO A 62 -14.59 7.34 -2.58
N ILE A 63 -13.56 8.05 -2.13
CA ILE A 63 -12.32 8.25 -2.90
C ILE A 63 -11.43 7.06 -2.60
N MET A 64 -10.92 6.40 -3.65
CA MET A 64 -10.04 5.24 -3.52
C MET A 64 -8.70 5.57 -4.19
N ILE A 65 -7.61 5.42 -3.45
CA ILE A 65 -6.25 5.70 -3.92
C ILE A 65 -5.28 4.65 -3.38
N SER A 66 -4.12 4.49 -4.01
CA SER A 66 -3.02 3.74 -3.41
C SER A 66 -2.56 4.40 -2.12
N GLY A 67 -2.26 3.60 -1.10
CA GLY A 67 -1.85 4.04 0.22
C GLY A 67 -0.83 3.09 0.84
N GLY A 68 -0.57 3.25 2.12
CA GLY A 68 0.51 2.59 2.84
C GLY A 68 1.76 3.47 2.94
N SER A 69 2.48 3.42 4.07
CA SER A 69 3.53 4.39 4.38
C SER A 69 4.70 4.37 3.39
N ALA A 70 5.16 3.17 3.00
CA ALA A 70 6.24 3.02 2.03
C ALA A 70 5.78 3.40 0.61
N ALA A 71 4.55 3.04 0.20
CA ALA A 71 4.02 3.41 -1.10
C ALA A 71 3.83 4.93 -1.24
N ASN A 72 3.28 5.59 -0.20
CA ASN A 72 3.16 7.05 -0.16
C ASN A 72 4.53 7.74 -0.21
N THR A 73 5.54 7.16 0.44
CA THR A 73 6.93 7.66 0.39
C THR A 73 7.52 7.51 -1.02
N ALA A 74 7.25 6.37 -1.69
CA ALA A 74 7.67 6.14 -3.08
C ALA A 74 7.03 7.14 -4.05
N VAL A 75 5.72 7.40 -3.92
CA VAL A 75 5.00 8.40 -4.72
C VAL A 75 5.58 9.80 -4.48
N GLY A 76 5.83 10.16 -3.21
CA GLY A 76 6.50 11.43 -2.87
C GLY A 76 7.88 11.55 -3.51
N PHE A 77 8.70 10.50 -3.42
CA PHE A 77 10.03 10.45 -4.05
C PHE A 77 9.96 10.60 -5.57
N SER A 78 9.04 9.88 -6.21
CA SER A 78 8.79 9.98 -7.65
C SER A 78 8.34 11.37 -8.07
N SER A 79 7.50 12.05 -7.26
CA SER A 79 7.00 13.40 -7.55
C SER A 79 8.12 14.47 -7.59
N PHE A 80 9.25 14.22 -6.92
CA PHE A 80 10.47 15.02 -7.01
C PHE A 80 11.42 14.61 -8.14
N GLY A 81 10.98 13.72 -9.03
CA GLY A 81 11.74 13.26 -10.19
C GLY A 81 12.65 12.06 -9.93
N GLY A 82 12.58 11.44 -8.76
CA GLY A 82 13.35 10.25 -8.42
C GLY A 82 12.85 9.01 -9.13
N LYS A 83 13.77 8.15 -9.60
CA LYS A 83 13.44 6.85 -10.21
C LYS A 83 13.34 5.78 -9.13
N CYS A 84 12.15 5.24 -8.91
CA CYS A 84 11.95 4.26 -7.85
C CYS A 84 11.04 3.10 -8.24
N SER A 85 11.12 2.04 -7.44
CA SER A 85 10.21 0.90 -7.50
C SER A 85 9.57 0.64 -6.14
N PHE A 86 8.47 -0.08 -6.15
CA PHE A 86 7.81 -0.55 -4.94
C PHE A 86 7.68 -2.08 -4.96
N ILE A 87 7.88 -2.69 -3.81
CA ILE A 87 7.73 -4.13 -3.59
C ILE A 87 6.74 -4.32 -2.44
N GLY A 88 5.61 -4.92 -2.72
CA GLY A 88 4.55 -5.19 -1.77
C GLY A 88 3.55 -6.17 -2.36
N GLN A 89 2.68 -6.74 -1.54
CA GLN A 89 1.78 -7.80 -1.95
C GLN A 89 0.35 -7.31 -1.99
N THR A 90 -0.32 -7.47 -3.14
CA THR A 90 -1.77 -7.29 -3.29
C THR A 90 -2.45 -8.62 -3.61
N GLY A 91 -3.75 -8.69 -3.39
CA GLY A 91 -4.59 -9.78 -3.87
C GLY A 91 -4.90 -9.67 -5.37
N ASN A 92 -5.51 -10.72 -5.91
CA ASN A 92 -6.03 -10.72 -7.29
C ASN A 92 -7.48 -10.23 -7.30
N ASP A 93 -7.68 -8.95 -7.04
CA ASP A 93 -8.98 -8.30 -6.97
C ASP A 93 -8.94 -6.87 -7.54
N GLU A 94 -10.10 -6.22 -7.57
CA GLU A 94 -10.24 -4.86 -8.08
C GLU A 94 -9.36 -3.83 -7.35
N PHE A 95 -9.14 -4.00 -6.05
CA PHE A 95 -8.28 -3.14 -5.25
C PHE A 95 -6.81 -3.32 -5.60
N GLY A 96 -6.36 -4.56 -5.89
CA GLY A 96 -5.01 -4.83 -6.37
C GLY A 96 -4.75 -4.23 -7.74
N ILE A 97 -5.74 -4.28 -8.64
CA ILE A 97 -5.68 -3.63 -9.95
C ILE A 97 -5.59 -2.11 -9.79
N LEU A 98 -6.44 -1.53 -8.92
CA LEU A 98 -6.43 -0.10 -8.62
C LEU A 98 -5.08 0.33 -8.07
N PHE A 99 -4.55 -0.36 -7.05
CA PHE A 99 -3.26 -0.06 -6.45
C PHE A 99 -2.13 -0.06 -7.47
N SER A 100 -2.06 -1.11 -8.29
CA SER A 100 -1.03 -1.24 -9.34
C SER A 100 -1.11 -0.11 -10.35
N LYS A 101 -2.31 0.20 -10.84
CA LYS A 101 -2.54 1.26 -11.83
C LYS A 101 -2.18 2.64 -11.25
N ASP A 102 -2.61 2.94 -10.04
CA ASP A 102 -2.41 4.23 -9.40
C ASP A 102 -0.93 4.48 -9.11
N LEU A 103 -0.24 3.47 -8.58
CA LEU A 103 1.18 3.55 -8.27
C LEU A 103 2.03 3.77 -9.54
N ASN A 104 1.76 3.00 -10.61
CA ASN A 104 2.47 3.15 -11.89
C ASN A 104 2.16 4.51 -12.56
N ASN A 105 0.91 5.00 -12.47
CA ASN A 105 0.56 6.33 -12.97
C ASN A 105 1.27 7.45 -12.20
N SER A 106 1.61 7.21 -10.94
CA SER A 106 2.39 8.13 -10.10
C SER A 106 3.91 8.05 -10.37
N GLY A 107 4.33 7.28 -11.38
CA GLY A 107 5.74 7.15 -11.77
C GLY A 107 6.57 6.19 -10.91
N VAL A 108 5.93 5.41 -10.05
CA VAL A 108 6.57 4.36 -9.25
C VAL A 108 6.45 3.02 -9.97
N PHE A 109 7.55 2.38 -10.30
CA PHE A 109 7.51 1.06 -10.91
C PHE A 109 6.99 0.02 -9.92
N TYR A 110 5.85 -0.56 -10.23
CA TYR A 110 5.25 -1.64 -9.45
C TYR A 110 4.78 -2.76 -10.36
N GLU A 111 5.27 -3.96 -10.10
CA GLU A 111 4.85 -5.20 -10.76
C GLU A 111 4.38 -6.18 -9.69
N ASN A 112 3.08 -6.42 -9.67
CA ASN A 112 2.48 -7.32 -8.70
C ASN A 112 2.79 -8.77 -9.04
N LYS A 113 3.46 -9.49 -8.14
CA LYS A 113 3.46 -10.95 -8.15
C LYS A 113 2.13 -11.40 -7.56
N ILE A 114 1.14 -11.62 -8.44
CA ILE A 114 -0.22 -12.00 -8.04
C ILE A 114 -0.17 -13.24 -7.14
N MET A 115 -0.71 -13.11 -5.93
CA MET A 115 -0.98 -14.28 -5.09
C MET A 115 -2.06 -15.15 -5.77
N GLN A 116 -1.79 -16.43 -5.92
CA GLN A 116 -2.77 -17.40 -6.45
C GLN A 116 -3.88 -17.73 -5.45
N ASN A 117 -3.86 -17.13 -4.26
CA ASN A 117 -4.81 -17.38 -3.18
C ASN A 117 -6.00 -16.42 -3.27
N SER A 118 -7.14 -16.80 -2.67
CA SER A 118 -8.35 -15.99 -2.56
C SER A 118 -8.23 -14.78 -1.62
N VAL A 119 -7.03 -14.51 -1.09
CA VAL A 119 -6.81 -13.42 -0.13
C VAL A 119 -6.95 -12.08 -0.83
N LYS A 120 -7.76 -11.20 -0.25
CA LYS A 120 -8.05 -9.87 -0.79
C LYS A 120 -6.94 -8.87 -0.49
N THR A 121 -6.83 -7.85 -1.34
CA THR A 121 -5.92 -6.72 -1.13
C THR A 121 -6.21 -6.01 0.18
N SER A 122 -5.16 -5.52 0.83
CA SER A 122 -5.26 -4.72 2.05
C SER A 122 -5.99 -3.41 1.79
N LYS A 123 -6.84 -3.01 2.74
CA LYS A 123 -7.67 -1.80 2.64
C LYS A 123 -7.64 -1.04 3.96
N SER A 124 -7.55 0.27 3.91
CA SER A 124 -7.78 1.15 5.05
C SER A 124 -9.00 2.01 4.76
N ILE A 125 -10.11 1.76 5.47
CA ILE A 125 -11.33 2.54 5.33
C ILE A 125 -11.24 3.71 6.30
N ILE A 126 -11.10 4.91 5.73
CA ILE A 126 -10.87 6.16 6.45
C ILE A 126 -12.16 6.97 6.45
N LEU A 127 -12.81 6.99 7.60
CA LEU A 127 -14.06 7.70 7.81
C LEU A 127 -13.77 9.07 8.40
N VAL A 128 -14.19 10.14 7.69
CA VAL A 128 -13.87 11.52 8.05
C VAL A 128 -15.14 12.22 8.51
N THR A 129 -15.19 12.61 9.80
CA THR A 129 -16.30 13.35 10.40
C THR A 129 -16.26 14.85 10.06
N PRO A 130 -17.35 15.62 10.27
CA PRO A 130 -17.42 17.04 9.88
C PRO A 130 -16.36 17.95 10.51
N ASP A 131 -15.83 17.59 11.68
CA ASP A 131 -14.72 18.27 12.35
C ASP A 131 -13.33 17.83 11.85
N ALA A 132 -13.28 17.07 10.74
CA ALA A 132 -12.09 16.56 10.07
C ALA A 132 -11.32 15.48 10.86
N GLU A 133 -11.90 14.90 11.92
CA GLU A 133 -11.33 13.72 12.59
C GLU A 133 -11.42 12.49 11.68
N ARG A 134 -10.34 11.67 11.66
CA ARG A 134 -10.21 10.49 10.82
C ARG A 134 -10.21 9.23 11.67
N SER A 135 -11.19 8.37 11.44
CA SER A 135 -11.26 7.03 12.05
C SER A 135 -10.84 5.99 10.99
N MET A 136 -9.73 5.30 11.24
CA MET A 136 -9.11 4.39 10.28
C MET A 136 -9.40 2.95 10.66
N ASN A 137 -9.89 2.16 9.70
CA ASN A 137 -10.25 0.76 9.89
C ASN A 137 -9.49 -0.05 8.84
N THR A 138 -8.42 -0.73 9.27
CA THR A 138 -7.46 -1.35 8.35
C THR A 138 -7.57 -2.88 8.37
N TYR A 139 -7.89 -3.44 7.21
CA TYR A 139 -7.78 -4.86 6.89
C TYR A 139 -6.46 -5.11 6.18
N LEU A 140 -5.57 -5.90 6.80
CA LEU A 140 -4.22 -6.12 6.26
C LEU A 140 -4.16 -7.13 5.11
N GLY A 141 -5.17 -7.97 4.92
CA GLY A 141 -5.34 -8.83 3.75
C GLY A 141 -4.05 -9.48 3.23
N ALA A 142 -3.76 -9.29 1.96
CA ALA A 142 -2.60 -9.87 1.30
C ALA A 142 -1.25 -9.44 1.90
N SER A 143 -1.18 -8.27 2.55
CA SER A 143 0.09 -7.77 3.11
C SER A 143 0.65 -8.66 4.22
N VAL A 144 -0.20 -9.33 5.03
CA VAL A 144 0.29 -10.25 6.08
C VAL A 144 0.93 -11.54 5.53
N HIS A 145 0.74 -11.81 4.24
CA HIS A 145 1.33 -12.96 3.57
C HIS A 145 2.62 -12.60 2.80
N PHE A 146 3.08 -11.35 2.93
CA PHE A 146 4.36 -10.93 2.36
C PHE A 146 5.50 -11.75 2.95
N ASN A 147 6.30 -12.36 2.10
CA ASN A 147 7.44 -13.20 2.49
C ASN A 147 8.54 -13.12 1.43
N THR A 148 9.62 -13.87 1.62
CA THR A 148 10.79 -13.85 0.73
C THR A 148 10.46 -14.16 -0.73
N ASN A 149 9.43 -14.99 -1.01
CA ASN A 149 9.03 -15.31 -2.38
C ASN A 149 8.33 -14.13 -3.09
N CYS A 150 7.84 -13.17 -2.32
CA CYS A 150 7.22 -11.94 -2.84
C CYS A 150 8.28 -10.92 -3.27
N ILE A 151 9.53 -11.08 -2.82
CA ILE A 151 10.62 -10.17 -3.15
C ILE A 151 11.04 -10.38 -4.60
N ASN A 152 11.08 -9.28 -5.35
CA ASN A 152 11.71 -9.28 -6.67
C ASN A 152 13.19 -8.90 -6.51
N GLU A 153 14.07 -9.92 -6.51
CA GLU A 153 15.52 -9.74 -6.34
C GLU A 153 16.12 -8.84 -7.41
N GLU A 154 15.57 -8.86 -8.63
CA GLU A 154 16.04 -8.01 -9.72
C GLU A 154 15.84 -6.51 -9.38
N LEU A 155 14.73 -6.15 -8.76
CA LEU A 155 14.50 -4.77 -8.30
C LEU A 155 15.51 -4.38 -7.21
N ILE A 156 15.80 -5.30 -6.27
CA ILE A 156 16.79 -5.07 -5.21
C ILE A 156 18.17 -4.82 -5.81
N ILE A 157 18.63 -5.71 -6.70
CA ILE A 157 19.98 -5.65 -7.30
C ILE A 157 20.14 -4.39 -8.17
N ASN A 158 19.07 -3.93 -8.81
CA ASN A 158 19.07 -2.76 -9.68
C ASN A 158 18.73 -1.44 -8.97
N SER A 159 18.82 -1.41 -7.63
CA SER A 159 18.58 -0.20 -6.82
C SER A 159 19.82 0.21 -6.03
N ASN A 160 19.99 1.52 -5.86
CA ASN A 160 21.08 2.06 -5.04
C ASN A 160 20.77 1.97 -3.54
N ILE A 161 19.49 2.16 -3.18
CA ILE A 161 19.00 2.21 -1.81
C ILE A 161 17.77 1.30 -1.69
N ILE A 162 17.67 0.58 -0.57
CA ILE A 162 16.48 -0.15 -0.19
C ILE A 162 15.86 0.52 1.04
N TYR A 163 14.62 0.95 0.90
CA TYR A 163 13.81 1.50 1.99
C TYR A 163 12.81 0.44 2.45
N VAL A 164 12.79 0.11 3.73
CA VAL A 164 11.85 -0.87 4.31
C VAL A 164 11.08 -0.22 5.43
N GLU A 165 9.75 -0.30 5.37
CA GLU A 165 8.91 0.22 6.47
C GLU A 165 8.92 -0.74 7.68
N GLY A 166 8.77 -0.17 8.91
CA GLY A 166 8.82 -0.95 10.15
C GLY A 166 7.62 -1.86 10.40
N TYR A 167 6.54 -1.75 9.65
CA TYR A 167 5.32 -2.57 9.79
C TYR A 167 5.45 -4.00 9.25
N LEU A 168 6.58 -4.33 8.60
CA LEU A 168 6.87 -5.68 8.10
C LEU A 168 7.65 -6.56 9.09
N PHE A 169 7.94 -6.05 10.29
CA PHE A 169 8.73 -6.75 11.33
C PHE A 169 7.92 -7.04 12.57
#